data_cce93b9dd41410b3b34f8e1586ccfcdb
#
_entry.id   cce93b9dd41410b3b34f8e1586ccfcdb
#
_cell.length_a   1.000
_cell.length_b   1.000
_cell.length_c   1.000
_cell.angle_alpha   90.00
_cell.angle_beta   90.00
_cell.angle_gamma   90.00
#
_symmetry.space_group_name_H-M   'P 1'
#
loop_
_entity.id
_entity.type
_entity.pdbx_description
1 polymer ?
#
loop_
_entity_poly.entity_id
_entity_poly.type
_entity_poly.pdbx_seq_one_letter_code
_entity_poly.pdbx_strand_id
1 'polypeptide(L)'
;MEVGSPEAFLKELFTPLQLNPIEFMNMDKKQQNAIILDMIEYPWDMNKIKEWFGEIPAWVSYDQNILSVLNDIQAENGDYYQNRRNIDRDIRNKKAFVEEIAASIPVGYDVTKWESMSAGDIYRQIERLQRENQTIEKAKMLMESRENKIRKFDADREIEIAALDREISNRANQIDKSVASLNEQIREYEKEKEQLASKKQDKLEVIEQTYKANVAHFDAEVAEYAEYVDKKPNDVTDLQNKAKTIEEMQSHINEYKRMIGLQEEIAEMKEQSQSLTDKIEKARTLPGEILTDCTIPIDGLTVENGIPLINGLPVSNLSDGEKLDLCIDVALQNPNGLNIILIDGVEKLATDLREKLYAKCKEKGLQFIATRTTDDDAMTVVEL
;
A
#
# COMPACT_ATOMS: atom_id res chain seq x y z
N MET A 1 -3.85 12.59 68.02
CA MET A 1 -3.43 12.41 66.63
C MET A 1 -2.19 11.52 66.69
N GLU A 2 -2.26 10.32 66.20
CA GLU A 2 -1.05 9.54 65.94
C GLU A 2 -0.38 10.16 64.72
N VAL A 3 0.78 10.75 64.97
CA VAL A 3 1.64 11.26 63.88
C VAL A 3 2.20 10.01 63.19
N GLY A 4 1.89 9.82 61.91
CA GLY A 4 2.33 8.69 61.11
C GLY A 4 3.85 8.45 61.20
N SER A 5 4.67 8.72 60.28
CA SER A 5 6.12 8.73 60.48
C SER A 5 6.61 10.17 60.80
N PRO A 6 7.68 10.37 61.57
CA PRO A 6 8.28 11.66 61.79
C PRO A 6 8.67 12.37 60.48
N GLU A 7 9.02 11.60 59.46
CA GLU A 7 9.36 12.09 58.14
C GLU A 7 8.15 12.66 57.41
N ALA A 8 6.98 12.00 57.47
CA ALA A 8 5.76 12.52 56.90
C ALA A 8 5.33 13.83 57.53
N PHE A 9 5.47 13.94 58.85
CA PHE A 9 5.20 15.18 59.59
C PHE A 9 6.15 16.32 59.22
N LEU A 10 7.43 16.01 59.01
CA LEU A 10 8.39 17.00 58.56
C LEU A 10 8.13 17.47 57.12
N LYS A 11 7.70 16.59 56.25
CA LYS A 11 7.33 16.94 54.86
C LYS A 11 6.08 17.82 54.76
N GLU A 12 5.18 17.76 55.77
CA GLU A 12 4.06 18.69 55.87
C GLU A 12 4.47 20.11 56.31
N LEU A 13 5.56 20.21 57.07
CA LEU A 13 6.04 21.47 57.62
C LEU A 13 7.12 22.17 56.80
N PHE A 14 7.90 21.40 56.05
CA PHE A 14 9.05 21.92 55.30
C PHE A 14 9.05 21.41 53.87
N THR A 15 9.33 22.29 52.94
CA THR A 15 9.68 21.89 51.59
C THR A 15 11.12 21.36 51.51
N PRO A 16 11.48 20.51 50.55
CA PRO A 16 12.87 20.07 50.34
C PRO A 16 13.87 21.25 50.22
N LEU A 17 13.44 22.37 49.65
CA LEU A 17 14.23 23.59 49.47
C LEU A 17 14.50 24.33 50.79
N GLN A 18 13.56 24.22 51.74
CA GLN A 18 13.76 24.77 53.11
C GLN A 18 14.71 23.94 53.95
N LEU A 19 14.79 22.62 53.69
CA LEU A 19 15.59 21.71 54.50
C LEU A 19 17.08 21.80 54.23
N ASN A 20 17.49 22.01 52.97
CA ASN A 20 18.92 22.23 52.66
C ASN A 20 19.13 22.93 51.31
N PRO A 21 19.10 24.25 51.24
CA PRO A 21 19.30 24.98 49.99
C PRO A 21 20.67 24.72 49.32
N ILE A 22 21.71 24.45 50.10
CA ILE A 22 23.06 24.16 49.56
C ILE A 22 23.08 22.79 48.88
N GLU A 23 22.39 21.81 49.43
CA GLU A 23 22.25 20.50 48.80
C GLU A 23 21.51 20.59 47.47
N PHE A 24 20.40 21.33 47.42
CA PHE A 24 19.67 21.60 46.18
C PHE A 24 20.54 22.23 45.11
N MET A 25 21.37 23.21 45.47
CA MET A 25 22.27 23.86 44.50
C MET A 25 23.31 22.91 43.92
N ASN A 26 23.74 21.89 44.67
CA ASN A 26 24.75 20.89 44.26
C ASN A 26 24.15 19.66 43.59
N MET A 27 22.82 19.51 43.55
CA MET A 27 22.14 18.41 42.86
C MET A 27 22.33 18.47 41.36
N ASP A 28 22.22 17.33 40.71
CA ASP A 28 22.20 17.32 39.27
C ASP A 28 20.88 17.91 38.70
N LYS A 29 20.91 18.22 37.40
CA LYS A 29 19.77 18.88 36.72
C LYS A 29 18.46 18.12 36.88
N LYS A 30 18.51 16.80 36.85
CA LYS A 30 17.33 15.93 36.93
C LYS A 30 16.71 16.00 38.31
N GLN A 31 17.54 15.94 39.33
CA GLN A 31 17.12 16.04 40.72
C GLN A 31 16.54 17.42 41.04
N GLN A 32 17.20 18.50 40.59
CA GLN A 32 16.69 19.88 40.78
C GLN A 32 15.31 20.06 40.13
N ASN A 33 15.17 19.59 38.90
CA ASN A 33 13.88 19.66 38.18
C ASN A 33 12.79 18.86 38.90
N ALA A 34 13.08 17.63 39.35
CA ALA A 34 12.12 16.79 40.05
C ALA A 34 11.58 17.48 41.32
N ILE A 35 12.47 18.07 42.14
CA ILE A 35 12.08 18.77 43.36
C ILE A 35 11.15 19.95 43.07
N ILE A 36 11.48 20.76 42.04
CA ILE A 36 10.63 21.92 41.68
C ILE A 36 9.28 21.44 41.14
N LEU A 37 9.25 20.40 40.33
CA LEU A 37 8.00 19.85 39.78
C LEU A 37 7.13 19.24 40.88
N ASP A 38 7.73 18.56 41.87
CA ASP A 38 7.00 17.94 42.99
C ASP A 38 6.35 18.99 43.93
N MET A 39 6.75 20.23 43.86
CA MET A 39 6.11 21.34 44.60
C MET A 39 4.82 21.83 43.95
N ILE A 40 4.56 21.41 42.73
CA ILE A 40 3.33 21.74 42.01
C ILE A 40 2.27 20.69 42.33
N GLU A 41 1.35 21.04 43.23
CA GLU A 41 0.26 20.15 43.59
C GLU A 41 -0.91 20.32 42.65
N TYR A 42 -1.22 19.27 41.89
CA TYR A 42 -2.39 19.18 41.06
C TYR A 42 -3.14 17.88 41.33
N PRO A 43 -4.43 17.90 41.69
CA PRO A 43 -5.19 16.69 41.94
C PRO A 43 -5.47 15.96 40.63
N TRP A 44 -4.88 14.78 40.48
CA TRP A 44 -5.08 13.91 39.28
C TRP A 44 -5.19 12.45 39.68
N ASP A 45 -5.80 11.67 38.83
CA ASP A 45 -5.90 10.20 38.93
C ASP A 45 -5.83 9.57 37.52
N MET A 46 -5.88 8.24 37.48
CA MET A 46 -5.86 7.50 36.22
C MET A 46 -7.07 7.78 35.32
N ASN A 47 -8.21 8.20 35.88
CA ASN A 47 -9.38 8.57 35.08
C ASN A 47 -9.11 9.86 34.31
N LYS A 48 -8.38 10.80 34.92
CA LYS A 48 -7.98 12.05 34.27
C LYS A 48 -7.03 11.80 33.10
N ILE A 49 -6.07 10.88 33.24
CA ILE A 49 -5.19 10.42 32.17
C ILE A 49 -6.02 9.82 31.03
N LYS A 50 -6.97 8.95 31.36
CA LYS A 50 -7.84 8.34 30.36
C LYS A 50 -8.75 9.35 29.67
N GLU A 51 -9.22 10.37 30.39
CA GLU A 51 -10.02 11.48 29.81
C GLU A 51 -9.18 12.27 28.80
N TRP A 52 -7.94 12.55 29.12
CA TRP A 52 -7.05 13.36 28.25
C TRP A 52 -6.60 12.61 27.00
N PHE A 53 -6.25 11.33 27.13
CA PHE A 53 -5.59 10.56 26.06
C PHE A 53 -6.46 9.44 25.47
N GLY A 54 -7.66 9.20 26.02
CA GLY A 54 -8.54 8.09 25.62
C GLY A 54 -8.12 6.73 26.17
N GLU A 55 -6.90 6.63 26.72
CA GLU A 55 -6.29 5.43 27.27
C GLU A 55 -5.32 5.77 28.40
N ILE A 56 -4.81 4.75 29.10
CA ILE A 56 -3.74 4.90 30.09
C ILE A 56 -2.46 4.32 29.46
N PRO A 57 -1.48 5.15 29.05
CA PRO A 57 -0.21 4.68 28.48
C PRO A 57 0.53 3.73 29.42
N ALA A 58 0.75 2.47 29.00
CA ALA A 58 1.34 1.45 29.84
C ALA A 58 2.85 1.58 30.07
N TRP A 59 3.54 2.37 29.24
CA TRP A 59 5.00 2.57 29.29
C TRP A 59 5.43 3.68 30.24
N VAL A 60 4.49 4.45 30.78
CA VAL A 60 4.75 5.59 31.66
C VAL A 60 4.68 5.18 33.10
N SER A 61 5.60 5.65 33.93
CA SER A 61 5.51 5.53 35.38
C SER A 61 4.57 6.59 35.94
N TYR A 62 3.61 6.17 36.74
CA TYR A 62 2.62 7.07 37.37
C TYR A 62 2.95 7.38 38.83
N ASP A 63 4.07 6.87 39.34
CA ASP A 63 4.56 7.13 40.70
C ASP A 63 5.42 8.42 40.72
N GLN A 64 4.99 9.47 40.04
CA GLN A 64 5.69 10.72 39.88
C GLN A 64 4.71 11.89 39.70
N ASN A 65 5.23 13.13 39.76
CA ASN A 65 4.41 14.31 39.51
C ASN A 65 3.76 14.29 38.13
N ILE A 66 2.55 14.84 38.03
CA ILE A 66 1.77 14.86 36.77
C ILE A 66 2.53 15.52 35.62
N LEU A 67 3.32 16.58 35.87
CA LEU A 67 4.09 17.26 34.83
C LEU A 67 5.21 16.36 34.30
N SER A 68 5.79 15.49 35.14
CA SER A 68 6.75 14.47 34.72
C SER A 68 6.07 13.35 33.90
N VAL A 69 4.89 12.92 34.33
CA VAL A 69 4.04 11.97 33.57
C VAL A 69 3.76 12.52 32.16
N LEU A 70 3.31 13.75 32.05
CA LEU A 70 3.01 14.39 30.75
C LEU A 70 4.27 14.55 29.88
N ASN A 71 5.42 14.86 30.52
CA ASN A 71 6.70 14.91 29.81
C ASN A 71 7.09 13.52 29.23
N ASP A 72 6.93 12.47 30.01
CA ASP A 72 7.20 11.10 29.52
C ASP A 72 6.28 10.71 28.37
N ILE A 73 5.00 11.10 28.42
CA ILE A 73 4.02 10.84 27.36
C ILE A 73 4.42 11.53 26.04
N GLN A 74 4.91 12.76 26.08
CA GLN A 74 5.31 13.51 24.88
C GLN A 74 6.73 13.21 24.42
N ALA A 75 7.54 12.52 25.21
CA ALA A 75 8.96 12.32 24.98
C ALA A 75 9.22 11.58 23.65
N GLU A 76 10.33 11.91 22.98
CA GLU A 76 10.72 11.28 21.71
C GLU A 76 11.00 9.78 21.83
N ASN A 77 11.37 9.29 23.00
CA ASN A 77 11.56 7.87 23.30
C ASN A 77 10.26 7.20 23.76
N GLY A 78 9.16 7.92 23.95
CA GLY A 78 7.86 7.39 24.31
C GLY A 78 7.15 6.70 23.14
N ASP A 79 6.24 5.77 23.45
CA ASP A 79 5.59 4.94 22.43
C ASP A 79 4.76 5.78 21.44
N TYR A 80 4.11 6.85 21.86
CA TYR A 80 3.36 7.70 20.93
C TYR A 80 4.25 8.31 19.86
N TYR A 81 5.39 8.84 20.25
CA TYR A 81 6.33 9.45 19.31
C TYR A 81 6.96 8.39 18.39
N GLN A 82 7.38 7.25 18.95
CA GLN A 82 8.00 6.19 18.20
C GLN A 82 7.01 5.54 17.21
N ASN A 83 5.78 5.28 17.66
CA ASN A 83 4.73 4.72 16.80
C ASN A 83 4.36 5.71 15.68
N ARG A 84 4.19 6.99 15.98
CA ARG A 84 3.97 8.02 14.96
C ARG A 84 5.10 8.03 13.94
N ARG A 85 6.36 8.05 14.40
CA ARG A 85 7.54 8.03 13.53
C ARG A 85 7.57 6.80 12.61
N ASN A 86 7.23 5.64 13.15
CA ASN A 86 7.16 4.40 12.37
C ASN A 86 6.03 4.49 11.33
N ILE A 87 4.84 4.92 11.72
CA ILE A 87 3.70 5.11 10.82
C ILE A 87 4.06 6.11 9.70
N ASP A 88 4.67 7.25 10.02
CA ASP A 88 5.07 8.26 9.04
C ASP A 88 6.14 7.73 8.06
N ARG A 89 7.05 6.88 8.54
CA ARG A 89 8.00 6.18 7.67
C ARG A 89 7.29 5.21 6.73
N ASP A 90 6.36 4.43 7.24
CA ASP A 90 5.62 3.45 6.44
C ASP A 90 4.68 4.13 5.43
N ILE A 91 4.09 5.28 5.80
CA ILE A 91 3.35 6.15 4.86
C ILE A 91 4.26 6.60 3.71
N ARG A 92 5.48 7.06 4.00
CA ARG A 92 6.44 7.47 2.95
C ARG A 92 6.79 6.31 2.01
N ASN A 93 7.06 5.13 2.57
CA ASN A 93 7.37 3.94 1.78
C ASN A 93 6.17 3.54 0.89
N LYS A 94 4.96 3.49 1.46
CA LYS A 94 3.76 3.16 0.69
C LYS A 94 3.45 4.20 -0.40
N LYS A 95 3.68 5.50 -0.13
CA LYS A 95 3.54 6.55 -1.16
C LYS A 95 4.50 6.33 -2.33
N ALA A 96 5.76 5.97 -2.07
CA ALA A 96 6.71 5.66 -3.12
C ALA A 96 6.25 4.47 -3.98
N PHE A 97 5.69 3.41 -3.37
CA PHE A 97 5.08 2.30 -4.12
C PHE A 97 3.86 2.74 -4.94
N VAL A 98 3.01 3.60 -4.40
CA VAL A 98 1.86 4.16 -5.15
C VAL A 98 2.34 4.94 -6.36
N GLU A 99 3.37 5.77 -6.21
CA GLU A 99 3.96 6.55 -7.30
C GLU A 99 4.60 5.64 -8.38
N GLU A 100 5.31 4.59 -7.97
CA GLU A 100 5.88 3.59 -8.88
C GLU A 100 4.80 2.88 -9.68
N ILE A 101 3.74 2.40 -9.03
CA ILE A 101 2.60 1.75 -9.69
C ILE A 101 1.89 2.75 -10.62
N ALA A 102 1.64 3.98 -10.16
CA ALA A 102 0.98 5.00 -10.96
C ALA A 102 1.78 5.36 -12.23
N ALA A 103 3.11 5.33 -12.18
CA ALA A 103 3.97 5.55 -13.34
C ALA A 103 3.90 4.41 -14.38
N SER A 104 3.55 3.19 -13.96
CA SER A 104 3.38 2.02 -14.85
C SER A 104 2.00 1.95 -15.49
N ILE A 105 1.01 2.66 -14.96
CA ILE A 105 -0.37 2.65 -15.43
C ILE A 105 -0.59 3.79 -16.44
N PRO A 106 -1.25 3.54 -17.58
CA PRO A 106 -1.54 4.57 -18.56
C PRO A 106 -2.38 5.74 -17.99
N VAL A 107 -2.08 6.95 -18.43
CA VAL A 107 -2.81 8.15 -18.01
C VAL A 107 -4.29 8.03 -18.37
N GLY A 108 -5.17 8.31 -17.43
CA GLY A 108 -6.62 8.20 -17.61
C GLY A 108 -7.14 6.76 -17.61
N TYR A 109 -6.43 5.85 -16.96
CA TYR A 109 -6.83 4.45 -16.86
C TYR A 109 -8.18 4.29 -16.17
N ASP A 110 -9.12 3.65 -16.85
CA ASP A 110 -10.47 3.35 -16.34
C ASP A 110 -10.61 1.84 -16.12
N VAL A 111 -10.45 1.41 -14.87
CA VAL A 111 -10.51 -0.01 -14.50
C VAL A 111 -11.86 -0.63 -14.86
N THR A 112 -12.97 0.09 -14.65
CA THR A 112 -14.33 -0.43 -14.90
C THR A 112 -14.54 -0.72 -16.36
N LYS A 113 -14.05 0.16 -17.24
CA LYS A 113 -14.09 -0.02 -18.69
C LYS A 113 -13.32 -1.28 -19.09
N TRP A 114 -12.10 -1.45 -18.62
CA TRP A 114 -11.25 -2.56 -19.05
C TRP A 114 -11.66 -3.90 -18.41
N GLU A 115 -12.21 -3.91 -17.21
CA GLU A 115 -12.81 -5.12 -16.62
C GLU A 115 -14.04 -5.61 -17.38
N SER A 116 -14.84 -4.71 -17.92
CA SER A 116 -16.04 -5.07 -18.69
C SER A 116 -15.73 -5.58 -20.09
N MET A 117 -14.53 -5.36 -20.61
CA MET A 117 -14.12 -5.81 -21.94
C MET A 117 -13.55 -7.23 -21.89
N SER A 118 -13.92 -8.05 -22.88
CA SER A 118 -13.39 -9.41 -23.03
C SER A 118 -12.55 -9.50 -24.31
N ALA A 119 -11.25 -9.64 -24.15
CA ALA A 119 -10.36 -9.97 -25.27
C ALA A 119 -10.76 -11.30 -25.93
N GLY A 120 -11.21 -12.27 -25.13
CA GLY A 120 -11.69 -13.58 -25.62
C GLY A 120 -12.87 -13.48 -26.57
N ASP A 121 -13.80 -12.53 -26.37
CA ASP A 121 -14.92 -12.32 -27.29
C ASP A 121 -14.44 -11.74 -28.62
N ILE A 122 -13.49 -10.84 -28.58
CA ILE A 122 -12.87 -10.27 -29.80
C ILE A 122 -12.12 -11.36 -30.56
N TYR A 123 -11.36 -12.22 -29.87
CA TYR A 123 -10.67 -13.33 -30.53
C TYR A 123 -11.63 -14.34 -31.15
N ARG A 124 -12.76 -14.66 -30.51
CA ARG A 124 -13.81 -15.50 -31.11
C ARG A 124 -14.41 -14.87 -32.37
N GLN A 125 -14.58 -13.56 -32.38
CA GLN A 125 -15.04 -12.84 -33.59
C GLN A 125 -13.99 -12.90 -34.69
N ILE A 126 -12.72 -12.71 -34.39
CA ILE A 126 -11.61 -12.81 -35.35
C ILE A 126 -11.59 -14.22 -35.97
N GLU A 127 -11.65 -15.27 -35.13
CA GLU A 127 -11.63 -16.66 -35.59
C GLU A 127 -12.81 -16.96 -36.55
N ARG A 128 -14.01 -16.48 -36.22
CA ARG A 128 -15.17 -16.62 -37.12
C ARG A 128 -14.92 -15.94 -38.47
N LEU A 129 -14.42 -14.72 -38.49
CA LEU A 129 -14.13 -13.99 -39.71
C LEU A 129 -13.00 -14.63 -40.53
N GLN A 130 -11.99 -15.17 -39.87
CA GLN A 130 -10.91 -15.90 -40.54
C GLN A 130 -11.41 -17.19 -41.20
N ARG A 131 -12.32 -17.97 -40.55
CA ARG A 131 -12.98 -19.15 -41.15
C ARG A 131 -13.82 -18.75 -42.37
N GLU A 132 -14.56 -17.63 -42.26
CA GLU A 132 -15.33 -17.10 -43.38
C GLU A 132 -14.40 -16.71 -44.56
N ASN A 133 -13.27 -16.05 -44.29
CA ASN A 133 -12.28 -15.70 -45.29
C ASN A 133 -11.70 -16.95 -45.99
N GLN A 134 -11.37 -18.01 -45.23
CA GLN A 134 -10.91 -19.27 -45.81
C GLN A 134 -11.98 -19.90 -46.73
N THR A 135 -13.26 -19.79 -46.35
CA THR A 135 -14.38 -20.26 -47.16
C THR A 135 -14.51 -19.45 -48.46
N ILE A 136 -14.35 -18.13 -48.39
CA ILE A 136 -14.34 -17.24 -49.56
C ILE A 136 -13.20 -17.60 -50.51
N GLU A 137 -11.98 -17.83 -50.00
CA GLU A 137 -10.82 -18.22 -50.81
C GLU A 137 -11.06 -19.57 -51.49
N LYS A 138 -11.57 -20.57 -50.75
CA LYS A 138 -11.89 -21.88 -51.32
C LYS A 138 -12.95 -21.78 -52.42
N ALA A 139 -14.00 -20.95 -52.20
CA ALA A 139 -15.03 -20.71 -53.22
C ALA A 139 -14.45 -20.12 -54.49
N LYS A 140 -13.57 -19.12 -54.40
CA LYS A 140 -12.90 -18.52 -55.54
C LYS A 140 -12.02 -19.50 -56.31
N MET A 141 -11.20 -20.28 -55.61
CA MET A 141 -10.34 -21.32 -56.20
C MET A 141 -11.16 -22.41 -56.91
N LEU A 142 -12.28 -22.88 -56.33
CA LEU A 142 -13.17 -23.82 -56.97
C LEU A 142 -13.79 -23.24 -58.22
N MET A 143 -14.24 -21.98 -58.14
CA MET A 143 -14.84 -21.32 -59.32
C MET A 143 -13.85 -21.16 -60.46
N GLU A 144 -12.62 -20.69 -60.17
CA GLU A 144 -11.54 -20.52 -61.15
C GLU A 144 -11.14 -21.88 -61.78
N SER A 145 -11.12 -22.95 -60.98
CA SER A 145 -10.73 -24.31 -61.45
C SER A 145 -11.84 -25.04 -62.16
N ARG A 146 -13.11 -24.57 -62.06
CA ARG A 146 -14.28 -25.28 -62.57
C ARG A 146 -14.18 -25.55 -64.10
N GLU A 147 -13.87 -24.52 -64.86
CA GLU A 147 -13.78 -24.63 -66.32
C GLU A 147 -12.68 -25.62 -66.74
N ASN A 148 -11.54 -25.56 -66.11
CA ASN A 148 -10.42 -26.47 -66.36
C ASN A 148 -10.76 -27.92 -65.96
N LYS A 149 -11.49 -28.15 -64.87
CA LYS A 149 -11.94 -29.49 -64.44
C LYS A 149 -12.97 -30.04 -65.43
N ILE A 150 -13.91 -29.19 -65.88
CA ILE A 150 -14.89 -29.62 -66.90
C ILE A 150 -14.19 -30.00 -68.22
N ARG A 151 -13.25 -29.15 -68.66
CA ARG A 151 -12.46 -29.48 -69.87
C ARG A 151 -11.70 -30.80 -69.74
N LYS A 152 -11.17 -31.07 -68.54
CA LYS A 152 -10.50 -32.37 -68.27
C LYS A 152 -11.49 -33.54 -68.36
N PHE A 153 -12.67 -33.42 -67.72
CA PHE A 153 -13.71 -34.48 -67.82
C PHE A 153 -14.17 -34.71 -69.26
N ASP A 154 -14.30 -33.60 -70.04
CA ASP A 154 -14.63 -33.76 -71.46
C ASP A 154 -13.53 -34.49 -72.25
N ALA A 155 -12.24 -34.09 -72.01
CA ALA A 155 -11.12 -34.79 -72.64
C ALA A 155 -11.01 -36.27 -72.26
N ASP A 156 -11.19 -36.57 -70.94
CA ASP A 156 -11.16 -37.93 -70.43
C ASP A 156 -12.28 -38.76 -71.09
N ARG A 157 -13.51 -38.21 -71.25
CA ARG A 157 -14.63 -38.84 -71.96
C ARG A 157 -14.27 -39.11 -73.41
N GLU A 158 -13.70 -38.13 -74.11
CA GLU A 158 -13.31 -38.28 -75.52
C GLU A 158 -12.22 -39.34 -75.70
N ILE A 159 -11.26 -39.43 -74.76
CA ILE A 159 -10.20 -40.44 -74.78
C ILE A 159 -10.81 -41.83 -74.60
N GLU A 160 -11.75 -41.99 -73.64
CA GLU A 160 -12.42 -43.26 -73.38
C GLU A 160 -13.27 -43.72 -74.64
N ILE A 161 -14.01 -42.75 -75.20
CA ILE A 161 -14.76 -43.01 -76.45
C ILE A 161 -13.81 -43.39 -77.60
N ALA A 162 -12.72 -42.70 -77.81
CA ALA A 162 -11.75 -42.99 -78.87
C ALA A 162 -11.06 -44.34 -78.65
N ALA A 163 -10.77 -44.68 -77.34
CA ALA A 163 -10.24 -46.02 -77.04
C ALA A 163 -11.19 -47.13 -77.35
N LEU A 164 -12.45 -46.92 -76.98
CA LEU A 164 -13.51 -47.88 -77.30
C LEU A 164 -13.72 -48.08 -78.84
N ASP A 165 -13.72 -46.95 -79.60
CA ASP A 165 -13.81 -47.00 -81.07
C ASP A 165 -12.64 -47.74 -81.69
N ARG A 166 -11.39 -47.53 -81.18
CA ARG A 166 -10.21 -48.25 -81.63
C ARG A 166 -10.31 -49.74 -81.31
N GLU A 167 -10.76 -50.08 -80.08
CA GLU A 167 -10.96 -51.51 -79.69
C GLU A 167 -11.94 -52.17 -80.62
N ILE A 168 -13.10 -51.56 -80.82
CA ILE A 168 -14.13 -52.06 -81.71
C ILE A 168 -13.66 -52.21 -83.18
N SER A 169 -12.97 -51.10 -83.69
CA SER A 169 -12.42 -51.11 -85.05
C SER A 169 -11.35 -52.16 -85.22
N ASN A 170 -10.44 -52.35 -84.24
CA ASN A 170 -9.43 -53.39 -84.29
C ASN A 170 -10.08 -54.80 -84.29
N ARG A 171 -11.13 -54.97 -83.46
CA ARG A 171 -11.85 -56.22 -83.40
C ARG A 171 -12.63 -56.50 -84.71
N ALA A 172 -13.28 -55.47 -85.30
CA ALA A 172 -13.93 -55.58 -86.59
C ALA A 172 -12.92 -55.93 -87.69
N ASN A 173 -11.74 -55.26 -87.73
CA ASN A 173 -10.70 -55.66 -88.69
C ASN A 173 -10.15 -57.07 -88.53
N GLN A 174 -10.03 -57.54 -87.27
CA GLN A 174 -9.66 -58.93 -86.93
C GLN A 174 -10.75 -59.90 -87.42
N ILE A 175 -12.02 -59.55 -87.22
CA ILE A 175 -13.16 -60.34 -87.71
C ILE A 175 -13.18 -60.32 -89.19
N ASP A 176 -13.03 -59.22 -89.91
CA ASP A 176 -12.98 -59.12 -91.33
C ASP A 176 -11.87 -59.98 -91.98
N LYS A 177 -10.67 -60.02 -91.36
CA LYS A 177 -9.54 -60.91 -91.76
C LYS A 177 -9.89 -62.40 -91.50
N SER A 178 -10.59 -62.68 -90.42
CA SER A 178 -11.02 -64.02 -90.11
C SER A 178 -12.19 -64.48 -90.97
N VAL A 179 -13.07 -63.64 -91.41
CA VAL A 179 -14.21 -63.88 -92.34
C VAL A 179 -13.71 -64.30 -93.70
N ALA A 180 -12.58 -63.80 -94.24
CA ALA A 180 -11.96 -64.22 -95.47
C ALA A 180 -11.46 -65.71 -95.39
N SER A 181 -11.30 -66.31 -94.22
CA SER A 181 -10.79 -67.64 -93.91
C SER A 181 -11.90 -68.67 -93.48
N LEU A 182 -13.08 -68.18 -93.07
CA LEU A 182 -14.04 -69.00 -92.35
C LEU A 182 -15.52 -68.70 -92.71
N ASN A 183 -15.91 -69.07 -93.94
CA ASN A 183 -17.31 -68.94 -94.34
C ASN A 183 -18.32 -69.79 -93.54
N GLU A 184 -17.83 -70.66 -92.65
CA GLU A 184 -18.71 -71.42 -91.72
C GLU A 184 -18.82 -70.78 -90.33
N GLN A 185 -17.89 -69.90 -89.95
CA GLN A 185 -17.90 -69.16 -88.63
C GLN A 185 -18.64 -67.78 -88.74
N ILE A 186 -19.04 -67.40 -89.94
CA ILE A 186 -19.71 -66.11 -90.19
C ILE A 186 -20.98 -65.94 -89.34
N ARG A 187 -21.78 -66.99 -89.16
CA ARG A 187 -23.01 -66.89 -88.36
C ARG A 187 -22.75 -66.69 -86.86
N GLU A 188 -21.66 -67.20 -86.32
CA GLU A 188 -21.32 -66.96 -84.92
C GLU A 188 -20.70 -65.54 -84.70
N TYR A 189 -19.87 -65.09 -85.65
CA TYR A 189 -19.30 -63.75 -85.62
C TYR A 189 -20.31 -62.61 -85.92
N GLU A 190 -21.34 -62.89 -86.77
CA GLU A 190 -22.44 -61.92 -86.91
C GLU A 190 -23.22 -61.67 -85.59
N LYS A 191 -23.47 -62.77 -84.84
CA LYS A 191 -24.03 -62.65 -83.49
C LYS A 191 -23.10 -61.96 -82.55
N GLU A 192 -21.76 -62.18 -82.64
CA GLU A 192 -20.76 -61.52 -81.83
C GLU A 192 -20.69 -60.04 -82.21
N LYS A 193 -20.79 -59.69 -83.52
CA LYS A 193 -20.81 -58.28 -83.99
C LYS A 193 -22.06 -57.56 -83.54
N GLU A 194 -23.24 -58.15 -83.49
CA GLU A 194 -24.43 -57.57 -82.88
C GLU A 194 -24.24 -57.35 -81.35
N GLN A 195 -23.63 -58.35 -80.69
CA GLN A 195 -23.30 -58.20 -79.25
C GLN A 195 -22.26 -57.12 -78.97
N LEU A 196 -21.27 -56.91 -79.91
CA LEU A 196 -20.29 -55.85 -79.80
C LEU A 196 -20.92 -54.46 -79.99
N ALA A 197 -21.89 -54.36 -80.91
CA ALA A 197 -22.65 -53.10 -81.08
C ALA A 197 -23.44 -52.75 -79.79
N SER A 198 -24.11 -53.71 -79.15
CA SER A 198 -24.79 -53.55 -77.88
C SER A 198 -23.81 -53.22 -76.76
N LYS A 199 -22.68 -53.95 -76.62
CA LYS A 199 -21.64 -53.68 -75.64
C LYS A 199 -21.00 -52.30 -75.83
N LYS A 200 -20.88 -51.78 -77.07
CA LYS A 200 -20.43 -50.43 -77.31
C LYS A 200 -21.45 -49.44 -76.78
N GLN A 201 -22.73 -49.64 -77.05
CA GLN A 201 -23.80 -48.76 -76.57
C GLN A 201 -23.83 -48.71 -75.02
N ASP A 202 -23.74 -49.89 -74.36
CA ASP A 202 -23.75 -50.02 -72.92
C ASP A 202 -22.55 -49.29 -72.30
N LYS A 203 -21.34 -49.45 -72.90
CA LYS A 203 -20.12 -48.72 -72.40
C LYS A 203 -20.21 -47.21 -72.62
N LEU A 204 -20.76 -46.74 -73.73
CA LEU A 204 -21.00 -45.32 -73.98
C LEU A 204 -21.96 -44.74 -72.98
N GLU A 205 -23.02 -45.47 -72.62
CA GLU A 205 -23.95 -45.06 -71.64
C GLU A 205 -23.31 -44.95 -70.24
N VAL A 206 -22.45 -45.92 -69.86
CA VAL A 206 -21.66 -45.85 -68.60
C VAL A 206 -20.71 -44.66 -68.61
N ILE A 207 -19.97 -44.39 -69.70
CA ILE A 207 -19.08 -43.25 -69.83
C ILE A 207 -19.88 -41.95 -69.69
N GLU A 208 -21.02 -41.83 -70.35
CA GLU A 208 -21.87 -40.64 -70.27
C GLU A 208 -22.47 -40.45 -68.88
N GLN A 209 -22.88 -41.51 -68.18
CA GLN A 209 -23.38 -41.50 -66.83
C GLN A 209 -22.27 -41.10 -65.86
N THR A 210 -21.05 -41.63 -66.01
CA THR A 210 -19.90 -41.29 -65.20
C THR A 210 -19.53 -39.80 -65.37
N TYR A 211 -19.50 -39.32 -66.61
CA TYR A 211 -19.27 -37.91 -66.89
C TYR A 211 -20.29 -36.98 -66.19
N LYS A 212 -21.60 -37.30 -66.41
CA LYS A 212 -22.69 -36.52 -65.78
C LYS A 212 -22.60 -36.53 -64.24
N ALA A 213 -22.28 -37.71 -63.69
CA ALA A 213 -22.12 -37.85 -62.24
C ALA A 213 -20.94 -36.97 -61.68
N ASN A 214 -19.78 -36.95 -62.37
CA ASN A 214 -18.63 -36.17 -62.01
C ASN A 214 -18.91 -34.67 -62.12
N VAL A 215 -19.60 -34.24 -63.20
CA VAL A 215 -19.99 -32.82 -63.35
C VAL A 215 -21.00 -32.45 -62.28
N ALA A 216 -22.04 -33.27 -62.03
CA ALA A 216 -23.03 -32.95 -61.00
C ALA A 216 -22.44 -32.91 -59.60
N HIS A 217 -21.48 -33.78 -59.28
CA HIS A 217 -20.78 -33.76 -57.97
C HIS A 217 -19.96 -32.47 -57.82
N PHE A 218 -19.25 -32.08 -58.87
CA PHE A 218 -18.44 -30.83 -58.82
C PHE A 218 -19.31 -29.59 -58.80
N ASP A 219 -20.43 -29.57 -59.55
CA ASP A 219 -21.39 -28.47 -59.51
C ASP A 219 -22.06 -28.33 -58.12
N ALA A 220 -22.34 -29.46 -57.46
CA ALA A 220 -22.83 -29.45 -56.07
C ALA A 220 -21.78 -28.88 -55.11
N GLU A 221 -20.50 -29.27 -55.27
CA GLU A 221 -19.39 -28.70 -54.45
C GLU A 221 -19.25 -27.17 -54.68
N VAL A 222 -19.36 -26.71 -55.94
CA VAL A 222 -19.33 -25.29 -56.27
C VAL A 222 -20.55 -24.55 -55.70
N ALA A 223 -21.74 -25.17 -55.76
CA ALA A 223 -22.98 -24.57 -55.26
C ALA A 223 -22.94 -24.33 -53.73
N GLU A 224 -22.26 -25.17 -52.96
CA GLU A 224 -22.05 -24.98 -51.52
C GLU A 224 -21.34 -23.65 -51.20
N TYR A 225 -20.46 -23.22 -52.09
CA TYR A 225 -19.69 -21.99 -51.89
C TYR A 225 -20.14 -20.82 -52.76
N ALA A 226 -21.24 -20.94 -53.51
CA ALA A 226 -21.71 -19.94 -54.47
C ALA A 226 -21.95 -18.56 -53.83
N GLU A 227 -22.47 -18.54 -52.59
CA GLU A 227 -22.74 -17.28 -51.87
C GLU A 227 -21.48 -16.50 -51.45
N TYR A 228 -20.30 -17.16 -51.48
CA TYR A 228 -19.04 -16.57 -51.04
C TYR A 228 -18.18 -16.00 -52.19
N VAL A 229 -18.53 -16.31 -53.45
CA VAL A 229 -17.71 -15.96 -54.63
C VAL A 229 -17.51 -14.48 -54.79
N ASP A 230 -18.55 -13.68 -54.53
CA ASP A 230 -18.54 -12.22 -54.65
C ASP A 230 -18.17 -11.48 -53.34
N LYS A 231 -18.01 -12.22 -52.26
CA LYS A 231 -17.65 -11.62 -50.99
C LYS A 231 -16.16 -11.23 -50.96
N LYS A 232 -15.89 -10.03 -50.43
CA LYS A 232 -14.53 -9.63 -50.13
C LYS A 232 -14.07 -10.19 -48.79
N PRO A 233 -12.80 -10.57 -48.65
CA PRO A 233 -12.26 -10.99 -47.38
C PRO A 233 -12.45 -9.92 -46.33
N ASN A 234 -12.84 -10.32 -45.12
CA ASN A 234 -12.98 -9.42 -43.99
C ASN A 234 -11.58 -8.99 -43.53
N ASP A 235 -11.37 -7.68 -43.31
CA ASP A 235 -10.20 -7.17 -42.63
C ASP A 235 -10.36 -7.32 -41.14
N VAL A 236 -9.47 -8.06 -40.49
CA VAL A 236 -9.48 -8.31 -39.05
C VAL A 236 -8.41 -7.50 -38.28
N THR A 237 -7.65 -6.66 -38.99
CA THR A 237 -6.52 -5.92 -38.44
C THR A 237 -6.95 -5.04 -37.27
N ASP A 238 -8.05 -4.29 -37.42
CA ASP A 238 -8.57 -3.42 -36.36
C ASP A 238 -9.02 -4.22 -35.10
N LEU A 239 -9.63 -5.40 -35.31
CA LEU A 239 -10.05 -6.26 -34.20
C LEU A 239 -8.85 -6.88 -33.48
N GLN A 240 -7.79 -7.26 -34.22
CA GLN A 240 -6.55 -7.75 -33.62
C GLN A 240 -5.87 -6.67 -32.77
N ASN A 241 -5.76 -5.45 -33.28
CA ASN A 241 -5.23 -4.31 -32.54
C ASN A 241 -6.07 -4.03 -31.30
N LYS A 242 -7.39 -4.05 -31.42
CA LYS A 242 -8.30 -3.85 -30.29
C LYS A 242 -8.17 -4.95 -29.23
N ALA A 243 -8.06 -6.22 -29.62
CA ALA A 243 -7.84 -7.33 -28.69
C ALA A 243 -6.53 -7.15 -27.93
N LYS A 244 -5.44 -6.82 -28.63
CA LYS A 244 -4.13 -6.56 -28.02
C LYS A 244 -4.20 -5.39 -27.04
N THR A 245 -4.87 -4.30 -27.40
CA THR A 245 -5.04 -3.15 -26.49
C THR A 245 -5.83 -3.55 -25.22
N ILE A 246 -6.86 -4.38 -25.36
CA ILE A 246 -7.63 -4.86 -24.21
C ILE A 246 -6.73 -5.71 -23.29
N GLU A 247 -5.93 -6.62 -23.82
CA GLU A 247 -5.00 -7.42 -23.02
C GLU A 247 -3.96 -6.57 -22.30
N GLU A 248 -3.35 -5.62 -23.00
CA GLU A 248 -2.41 -4.66 -22.40
C GLU A 248 -3.05 -3.88 -21.25
N MET A 249 -4.27 -3.35 -21.46
CA MET A 249 -4.97 -2.61 -20.41
C MET A 249 -5.40 -3.51 -19.25
N GLN A 250 -5.86 -4.72 -19.53
CA GLN A 250 -6.24 -5.67 -18.48
C GLN A 250 -5.06 -6.12 -17.61
N SER A 251 -3.85 -6.14 -18.15
CA SER A 251 -2.65 -6.44 -17.35
C SER A 251 -2.44 -5.46 -16.20
N HIS A 252 -2.92 -4.22 -16.33
CA HIS A 252 -2.81 -3.18 -15.30
C HIS A 252 -3.91 -3.22 -14.23
N ILE A 253 -4.96 -4.02 -14.39
CA ILE A 253 -6.10 -4.05 -13.45
C ILE A 253 -5.65 -4.36 -12.03
N ASN A 254 -4.82 -5.39 -11.85
CA ASN A 254 -4.36 -5.81 -10.53
C ASN A 254 -3.43 -4.77 -9.90
N GLU A 255 -2.58 -4.15 -10.69
CA GLU A 255 -1.68 -3.07 -10.22
C GLU A 255 -2.50 -1.84 -9.81
N TYR A 256 -3.50 -1.46 -10.60
CA TYR A 256 -4.40 -0.36 -10.25
C TYR A 256 -5.17 -0.63 -8.96
N LYS A 257 -5.74 -1.82 -8.80
CA LYS A 257 -6.43 -2.22 -7.56
C LYS A 257 -5.50 -2.21 -6.36
N ARG A 258 -4.27 -2.68 -6.53
CA ARG A 258 -3.24 -2.63 -5.49
C ARG A 258 -2.90 -1.19 -5.12
N MET A 259 -2.77 -0.30 -6.10
CA MET A 259 -2.53 1.13 -5.88
C MET A 259 -3.65 1.77 -5.05
N ILE A 260 -4.92 1.51 -5.40
CA ILE A 260 -6.07 2.02 -4.64
C ILE A 260 -6.05 1.49 -3.20
N GLY A 261 -5.85 0.17 -2.99
CA GLY A 261 -5.75 -0.40 -1.65
C GLY A 261 -4.63 0.24 -0.82
N LEU A 262 -3.46 0.48 -1.41
CA LEU A 262 -2.36 1.20 -0.74
C LEU A 262 -2.73 2.65 -0.39
N GLN A 263 -3.50 3.34 -1.24
CA GLN A 263 -3.97 4.70 -0.95
C GLN A 263 -4.96 4.74 0.22
N GLU A 264 -5.85 3.75 0.32
CA GLU A 264 -6.77 3.59 1.46
C GLU A 264 -5.98 3.31 2.75
N GLU A 265 -5.05 2.37 2.74
CA GLU A 265 -4.17 2.12 3.89
C GLU A 265 -3.37 3.37 4.32
N ILE A 266 -2.85 4.14 3.36
CA ILE A 266 -2.17 5.42 3.66
C ILE A 266 -3.12 6.40 4.31
N ALA A 267 -4.39 6.46 3.92
CA ALA A 267 -5.38 7.34 4.53
C ALA A 267 -5.63 6.96 6.00
N GLU A 268 -5.85 5.68 6.28
CA GLU A 268 -6.01 5.16 7.64
C GLU A 268 -4.77 5.41 8.50
N MET A 269 -3.58 5.16 7.97
CA MET A 269 -2.32 5.42 8.68
C MET A 269 -2.10 6.90 8.99
N LYS A 270 -2.54 7.81 8.11
CA LYS A 270 -2.50 9.25 8.39
C LYS A 270 -3.41 9.65 9.54
N GLU A 271 -4.61 9.08 9.63
CA GLU A 271 -5.51 9.31 10.76
C GLU A 271 -4.89 8.80 12.07
N GLN A 272 -4.26 7.63 12.05
CA GLN A 272 -3.55 7.10 13.21
C GLN A 272 -2.37 8.00 13.62
N SER A 273 -1.56 8.45 12.66
CA SER A 273 -0.44 9.36 12.92
C SER A 273 -0.92 10.69 13.47
N GLN A 274 -2.03 11.22 12.95
CA GLN A 274 -2.63 12.46 13.46
C GLN A 274 -3.14 12.27 14.89
N SER A 275 -3.83 11.20 15.20
CA SER A 275 -4.29 10.89 16.56
C SER A 275 -3.14 10.82 17.56
N LEU A 276 -2.00 10.21 17.18
CA LEU A 276 -0.80 10.20 18.01
C LEU A 276 -0.19 11.60 18.16
N THR A 277 -0.21 12.40 17.11
CA THR A 277 0.24 13.79 17.13
C THR A 277 -0.59 14.60 18.11
N ASP A 278 -1.92 14.47 18.05
CA ASP A 278 -2.84 15.18 18.92
C ASP A 278 -2.62 14.81 20.39
N LYS A 279 -2.36 13.53 20.69
CA LYS A 279 -2.01 13.08 22.04
C LYS A 279 -0.68 13.69 22.53
N ILE A 280 0.34 13.71 21.68
CA ILE A 280 1.64 14.32 22.01
C ILE A 280 1.50 15.83 22.24
N GLU A 281 0.79 16.53 21.36
CA GLU A 281 0.56 17.97 21.51
C GLU A 281 -0.28 18.28 22.76
N LYS A 282 -1.27 17.45 23.07
CA LYS A 282 -2.04 17.57 24.30
C LYS A 282 -1.16 17.39 25.53
N ALA A 283 -0.27 16.39 25.54
CA ALA A 283 0.70 16.23 26.64
C ALA A 283 1.65 17.41 26.78
N ARG A 284 1.93 18.10 25.66
CA ARG A 284 2.79 19.31 25.63
C ARG A 284 2.07 20.54 26.15
N THR A 285 0.78 20.72 25.91
CA THR A 285 0.01 21.93 26.28
C THR A 285 -0.57 21.83 27.69
N LEU A 286 -0.94 20.61 28.14
CA LEU A 286 -1.51 20.40 29.48
C LEU A 286 -0.69 20.97 30.62
N PRO A 287 0.66 20.92 30.64
CA PRO A 287 1.45 21.58 31.70
C PRO A 287 1.13 23.07 31.89
N GLY A 288 0.93 23.80 30.78
CA GLY A 288 0.54 25.22 30.84
C GLY A 288 -0.85 25.43 31.44
N GLU A 289 -1.80 24.59 31.09
CA GLU A 289 -3.17 24.61 31.64
C GLU A 289 -3.15 24.29 33.15
N ILE A 290 -2.44 23.22 33.54
CA ILE A 290 -2.27 22.79 34.92
C ILE A 290 -1.69 23.92 35.77
N LEU A 291 -0.65 24.57 35.26
CA LEU A 291 0.01 25.69 35.99
C LEU A 291 -0.91 26.92 36.16
N THR A 292 -1.87 27.11 35.26
CA THR A 292 -2.84 28.19 35.39
C THR A 292 -3.86 27.90 36.50
N ASP A 293 -4.18 26.62 36.74
CA ASP A 293 -5.16 26.19 37.73
C ASP A 293 -4.55 25.90 39.12
N CYS A 294 -3.23 25.81 39.20
CA CYS A 294 -2.51 25.52 40.46
C CYS A 294 -2.11 26.76 41.23
N THR A 295 -2.04 26.64 42.55
CA THR A 295 -1.32 27.60 43.39
C THR A 295 0.17 27.30 43.27
N ILE A 296 0.90 28.14 42.54
CA ILE A 296 2.33 27.95 42.33
C ILE A 296 3.08 28.64 43.46
N PRO A 297 3.85 27.91 44.29
CA PRO A 297 4.60 28.51 45.39
C PRO A 297 5.88 29.22 44.93
N ILE A 298 6.02 29.47 43.63
CA ILE A 298 7.22 30.05 43.02
C ILE A 298 6.82 31.05 41.95
N ASP A 299 7.13 32.31 42.19
CA ASP A 299 6.88 33.38 41.21
C ASP A 299 7.69 33.18 39.93
N GLY A 300 7.03 33.38 38.80
CA GLY A 300 7.65 33.25 37.47
C GLY A 300 7.99 31.83 37.02
N LEU A 301 7.49 30.80 37.74
CA LEU A 301 7.63 29.40 37.31
C LEU A 301 6.75 29.10 36.09
N THR A 302 7.38 28.55 35.08
CA THR A 302 6.73 27.92 33.92
C THR A 302 7.35 26.56 33.70
N VAL A 303 6.67 25.69 32.95
CA VAL A 303 7.23 24.37 32.57
C VAL A 303 7.15 24.21 31.07
N GLU A 304 8.30 23.96 30.43
CA GLU A 304 8.41 23.69 29.01
C GLU A 304 9.14 22.37 28.80
N ASN A 305 8.52 21.45 28.06
CA ASN A 305 9.05 20.09 27.80
C ASN A 305 9.50 19.35 29.09
N GLY A 306 8.73 19.51 30.19
CA GLY A 306 9.03 18.89 31.47
C GLY A 306 10.19 19.53 32.22
N ILE A 307 10.72 20.65 31.75
CA ILE A 307 11.78 21.39 32.38
C ILE A 307 11.17 22.60 33.08
N PRO A 308 11.32 22.75 34.41
CA PRO A 308 10.89 23.94 35.10
C PRO A 308 11.80 25.12 34.76
N LEU A 309 11.19 26.24 34.40
CA LEU A 309 11.85 27.49 34.06
C LEU A 309 11.44 28.56 35.10
N ILE A 310 12.37 29.28 35.61
CA ILE A 310 12.14 30.48 36.44
C ILE A 310 12.45 31.71 35.59
N ASN A 311 11.44 32.54 35.34
CA ASN A 311 11.56 33.71 34.47
C ASN A 311 12.15 33.35 33.08
N GLY A 312 11.80 32.19 32.55
CA GLY A 312 12.26 31.70 31.25
C GLY A 312 13.63 31.02 31.24
N LEU A 313 14.30 30.89 32.40
CA LEU A 313 15.59 30.19 32.51
C LEU A 313 15.41 28.82 33.21
N PRO A 314 15.98 27.74 32.67
CA PRO A 314 16.01 26.44 33.36
C PRO A 314 16.61 26.59 34.77
N VAL A 315 16.01 25.96 35.76
CA VAL A 315 16.48 26.01 37.16
C VAL A 315 17.96 25.65 37.29
N SER A 316 18.41 24.68 36.47
CA SER A 316 19.82 24.27 36.42
C SER A 316 20.79 25.36 35.93
N ASN A 317 20.30 26.37 35.20
CA ASN A 317 21.08 27.45 34.62
C ASN A 317 21.07 28.71 35.49
N LEU A 318 20.29 28.72 36.57
CA LEU A 318 20.31 29.80 37.57
C LEU A 318 21.67 29.84 38.24
N SER A 319 22.15 31.05 38.54
CA SER A 319 23.32 31.24 39.37
C SER A 319 23.05 30.76 40.81
N ASP A 320 24.10 30.51 41.56
CA ASP A 320 23.99 30.08 42.96
C ASP A 320 23.19 31.10 43.81
N GLY A 321 23.36 32.38 43.54
CA GLY A 321 22.58 33.43 44.19
C GLY A 321 21.10 33.36 43.86
N GLU A 322 20.74 33.16 42.57
CA GLU A 322 19.35 33.00 42.14
C GLU A 322 18.72 31.72 42.67
N LYS A 323 19.48 30.62 42.79
CA LYS A 323 18.99 29.37 43.41
C LYS A 323 18.72 29.57 44.91
N LEU A 324 19.57 30.31 45.62
CA LEU A 324 19.33 30.67 47.02
C LEU A 324 18.09 31.56 47.15
N ASP A 325 17.93 32.53 46.26
CA ASP A 325 16.77 33.42 46.26
C ASP A 325 15.49 32.62 46.04
N LEU A 326 15.49 31.65 45.11
CA LEU A 326 14.39 30.69 44.88
C LEU A 326 14.04 29.94 46.18
N CYS A 327 15.03 29.40 46.89
CA CYS A 327 14.81 28.67 48.15
C CYS A 327 14.16 29.55 49.23
N ILE A 328 14.56 30.80 49.30
CA ILE A 328 13.97 31.78 50.23
C ILE A 328 12.51 32.09 49.85
N ASP A 329 12.25 32.34 48.58
CA ASP A 329 10.93 32.73 48.13
C ASP A 329 9.92 31.55 48.32
N VAL A 330 10.34 30.31 48.07
CA VAL A 330 9.55 29.11 48.38
C VAL A 330 9.29 28.97 49.88
N ALA A 331 10.29 29.23 50.72
CA ALA A 331 10.11 29.17 52.17
C ALA A 331 9.05 30.17 52.67
N LEU A 332 9.00 31.34 52.05
CA LEU A 332 8.05 32.39 52.39
C LEU A 332 6.62 32.11 51.88
N GLN A 333 6.50 31.41 50.79
CA GLN A 333 5.20 31.13 50.16
C GLN A 333 4.54 29.83 50.68
N ASN A 334 5.23 29.01 51.49
CA ASN A 334 4.68 27.82 52.07
C ASN A 334 3.59 28.13 53.12
N PRO A 335 2.28 27.97 52.81
CA PRO A 335 1.20 28.41 53.68
C PRO A 335 1.10 27.63 54.99
N ASN A 336 1.60 26.40 55.00
CA ASN A 336 1.53 25.47 56.13
C ASN A 336 2.88 25.31 56.82
N GLY A 337 3.94 25.95 56.31
CA GLY A 337 5.29 25.77 56.74
C GLY A 337 5.71 26.73 57.86
N LEU A 338 6.78 26.36 58.49
CA LEU A 338 7.48 27.28 59.38
C LEU A 338 8.34 28.21 58.52
N ASN A 339 8.31 29.51 58.83
CA ASN A 339 9.18 30.52 58.19
C ASN A 339 10.65 30.35 58.62
N ILE A 340 11.18 29.13 58.42
CA ILE A 340 12.55 28.74 58.81
C ILE A 340 13.21 28.05 57.63
N ILE A 341 14.46 28.40 57.37
CA ILE A 341 15.35 27.68 56.47
C ILE A 341 16.46 27.01 57.31
N LEU A 342 16.70 25.74 57.04
CA LEU A 342 17.79 24.97 57.62
C LEU A 342 18.91 24.87 56.61
N ILE A 343 20.11 25.32 56.95
CA ILE A 343 21.25 25.40 56.04
C ILE A 343 22.42 24.64 56.65
N ASP A 344 22.76 23.50 56.06
CA ASP A 344 23.93 22.73 56.49
C ASP A 344 25.13 23.04 55.58
N GLY A 345 26.27 23.35 56.18
CA GLY A 345 27.51 23.59 55.48
C GLY A 345 27.61 24.95 54.79
N VAL A 346 27.22 26.03 55.46
CA VAL A 346 27.32 27.43 54.95
C VAL A 346 28.76 27.85 54.55
N GLU A 347 29.77 27.11 54.99
CA GLU A 347 31.16 27.30 54.57
C GLU A 347 31.39 27.01 53.10
N LYS A 348 30.49 26.23 52.47
CA LYS A 348 30.51 25.93 51.03
C LYS A 348 30.14 27.14 50.17
N LEU A 349 29.47 28.14 50.75
CA LEU A 349 29.12 29.39 50.09
C LEU A 349 30.25 30.41 50.20
N ALA A 350 30.46 31.17 49.13
CA ALA A 350 31.32 32.30 49.13
C ALA A 350 30.82 33.32 50.17
N THR A 351 31.75 34.08 50.80
CA THR A 351 31.45 35.02 51.93
C THR A 351 30.35 36.02 51.54
N ASP A 352 30.44 36.60 50.36
CA ASP A 352 29.45 37.56 49.86
C ASP A 352 28.06 36.94 49.63
N LEU A 353 27.98 35.68 49.22
CA LEU A 353 26.69 34.93 49.09
C LEU A 353 26.08 34.64 50.45
N ARG A 354 26.89 34.31 51.44
CA ARG A 354 26.45 34.16 52.85
C ARG A 354 25.86 35.42 53.43
N GLU A 355 26.56 36.52 53.25
CA GLU A 355 26.13 37.84 53.77
C GLU A 355 24.82 38.25 53.07
N LYS A 356 24.69 38.08 51.76
CA LYS A 356 23.42 38.27 50.99
C LYS A 356 22.31 37.43 51.53
N LEU A 357 22.56 36.12 51.72
CA LEU A 357 21.57 35.16 52.23
C LEU A 357 21.05 35.65 53.62
N TYR A 358 21.93 35.95 54.54
CA TYR A 358 21.56 36.41 55.88
C TYR A 358 20.78 37.73 55.84
N ALA A 359 21.25 38.68 55.04
CA ALA A 359 20.57 39.98 54.87
C ALA A 359 19.14 39.76 54.28
N LYS A 360 18.97 38.89 53.25
CA LYS A 360 17.69 38.68 52.67
C LYS A 360 16.74 37.93 53.61
N CYS A 361 17.19 36.90 54.31
CA CYS A 361 16.40 36.26 55.35
C CYS A 361 15.91 37.25 56.43
N LYS A 362 16.76 38.10 56.88
CA LYS A 362 16.42 39.10 57.85
C LYS A 362 15.43 40.16 57.35
N GLU A 363 15.62 40.62 56.11
CA GLU A 363 14.73 41.58 55.45
C GLU A 363 13.32 41.01 55.28
N LYS A 364 13.23 39.73 54.92
CA LYS A 364 11.98 39.02 54.72
C LYS A 364 11.36 38.45 56.00
N GLY A 365 11.97 38.60 57.16
CA GLY A 365 11.49 38.06 58.42
C GLY A 365 11.55 36.57 58.54
N LEU A 366 12.39 35.90 57.71
CA LEU A 366 12.58 34.45 57.70
C LEU A 366 13.65 34.07 58.71
N GLN A 367 13.35 33.15 59.61
CA GLN A 367 14.38 32.55 60.50
C GLN A 367 15.25 31.57 59.71
N PHE A 368 16.50 31.51 60.01
CA PHE A 368 17.39 30.49 59.49
C PHE A 368 18.25 29.88 60.58
N ILE A 369 18.54 28.63 60.49
CA ILE A 369 19.48 27.88 61.30
C ILE A 369 20.55 27.36 60.34
N ALA A 370 21.77 27.83 60.55
CA ALA A 370 22.89 27.48 59.69
C ALA A 370 23.99 26.81 60.52
N THR A 371 24.53 25.72 59.97
CA THR A 371 25.72 25.04 60.54
C THR A 371 26.93 25.29 59.65
N ARG A 372 28.08 25.28 60.24
CA ARG A 372 29.36 25.35 59.53
C ARG A 372 30.39 24.46 60.23
N THR A 373 31.32 23.94 59.48
CA THR A 373 32.50 23.29 60.03
C THR A 373 33.39 24.33 60.66
N THR A 374 33.89 24.06 61.88
CA THR A 374 34.82 24.90 62.61
C THR A 374 35.86 24.04 63.30
N ASP A 375 37.03 24.60 63.62
CA ASP A 375 38.09 23.96 64.43
C ASP A 375 37.85 24.07 65.91
N ASP A 376 36.75 24.68 66.33
CA ASP A 376 36.41 24.89 67.74
C ASP A 376 35.94 23.60 68.36
N ASP A 377 36.43 23.24 69.57
CA ASP A 377 36.06 22.00 70.27
C ASP A 377 34.63 22.00 70.88
N ALA A 378 33.94 23.13 70.83
CA ALA A 378 32.58 23.27 71.34
C ALA A 378 31.65 23.95 70.30
N MET A 379 30.40 23.51 70.31
CA MET A 379 29.36 24.13 69.52
C MET A 379 29.08 25.55 69.93
N THR A 380 29.24 26.51 69.06
CA THR A 380 28.96 27.91 69.30
C THR A 380 27.70 28.37 68.61
N VAL A 381 26.73 28.94 69.33
CA VAL A 381 25.52 29.54 68.76
C VAL A 381 25.72 31.04 68.69
N VAL A 382 25.55 31.58 67.47
CA VAL A 382 25.62 33.02 67.23
C VAL A 382 24.28 33.49 66.69
N GLU A 383 23.64 34.44 67.38
CA GLU A 383 22.50 35.21 66.88
C GLU A 383 23.00 36.31 65.95
N LEU A 384 22.51 36.36 64.71
CA LEU A 384 22.93 37.33 63.68
C LEU A 384 21.96 38.49 63.54
#